data_ba4f3a5729851fe017cb9547778609a6
#
_entry.id   ba4f3a5729851fe017cb9547778609a6
#
_cell.length_a   1.000
_cell.length_b   1.000
_cell.length_c   1.000
_cell.angle_alpha   90.00
_cell.angle_beta   90.00
_cell.angle_gamma   90.00
#
_symmetry.space_group_name_H-M   'P 1'
#
loop_
_entity.id
_entity.type
_entity.pdbx_description
1 polymer ?
#
loop_
_entity_poly.entity_id
_entity_poly.type
_entity_poly.pdbx_seq_one_letter_code
_entity_poly.pdbx_strand_id
1 'polypeptide(L)'
;MFPAIQRLGIVILLASSLEIAISFSNPLPSRAASIRLRDGTRCEGQFQGLNGRGLCVYSQGESGSQGASGSPYDYYKGEIRNGVPNGGGLFVYQNDDRYEGQVSNGVPNGRGMFLFANNSRYEGAVRNGLPNGTGTFTFSNGDRYVGGVRNGQPHGRGTFAFVIGQRYTGEFYLGQVNGNGVLIHSNGIRCQGTFYSSNFTGKGTCTYPPGQPYRSYTGELRNGRPEGRGVLTYTNGQRYTGEFRAGQPFRPQSRSRQ
;
A
#
# COMPACT_ATOMS: atom_id res chain seq x y z
N MET A 1 1.42 -7.98 -11.59
CA MET A 1 1.12 -8.75 -10.40
C MET A 1 1.45 -7.85 -9.23
N PHE A 2 0.46 -7.37 -8.49
CA PHE A 2 0.73 -6.58 -7.28
C PHE A 2 1.34 -7.53 -6.25
N PRO A 3 2.43 -7.16 -5.55
CA PRO A 3 2.93 -8.03 -4.51
C PRO A 3 1.85 -8.21 -3.44
N ALA A 4 1.47 -9.44 -3.20
CA ALA A 4 0.60 -9.78 -2.09
C ALA A 4 1.39 -9.51 -0.80
N ILE A 5 0.76 -8.88 0.18
CA ILE A 5 1.30 -8.77 1.53
C ILE A 5 1.29 -10.19 2.11
N GLN A 6 2.32 -10.98 1.83
CA GLN A 6 2.50 -12.30 2.41
C GLN A 6 3.23 -12.16 3.75
N ARG A 7 2.62 -12.73 4.78
CA ARG A 7 3.27 -12.97 6.06
C ARG A 7 4.33 -14.04 5.87
N LEU A 8 5.61 -13.71 6.03
CA LEU A 8 6.70 -14.69 6.15
C LEU A 8 7.54 -14.40 7.38
N GLY A 9 7.89 -15.49 8.04
CA GLY A 9 8.53 -15.52 9.34
C GLY A 9 10.00 -15.14 9.34
N ILE A 10 10.45 -14.88 10.50
CA ILE A 10 11.64 -14.47 11.18
C ILE A 10 12.97 -14.93 10.55
N VAL A 11 13.86 -13.95 10.28
CA VAL A 11 15.32 -14.11 10.43
C VAL A 11 15.84 -12.87 11.15
N ILE A 12 16.45 -13.09 12.31
CA ILE A 12 17.07 -12.07 13.16
C ILE A 12 18.38 -11.65 12.52
N LEU A 13 18.49 -10.38 12.11
CA LEU A 13 19.76 -9.70 11.89
C LEU A 13 19.76 -8.41 12.69
N LEU A 14 20.68 -8.35 13.67
CA LEU A 14 20.98 -7.19 14.47
C LEU A 14 21.37 -6.01 13.57
N ALA A 15 20.56 -4.98 13.52
CA ALA A 15 20.90 -3.70 12.91
C ALA A 15 20.88 -2.61 13.98
N SER A 16 22.01 -1.94 14.08
CA SER A 16 22.38 -0.83 14.94
C SER A 16 21.29 0.22 15.14
N SER A 17 21.09 0.56 16.41
CA SER A 17 20.29 1.66 16.93
C SER A 17 20.63 2.98 16.27
N LEU A 18 19.69 3.54 15.49
CA LEU A 18 19.67 4.97 15.18
C LEU A 18 18.85 5.67 16.27
N GLU A 19 19.52 6.17 17.29
CA GLU A 19 18.91 7.03 18.30
C GLU A 19 18.60 8.38 17.67
N ILE A 20 17.32 8.64 17.39
CA ILE A 20 16.85 9.99 17.09
C ILE A 20 16.73 10.72 18.43
N ALA A 21 17.74 11.50 18.79
CA ALA A 21 17.69 12.41 19.91
C ALA A 21 16.70 13.54 19.64
N ILE A 22 15.49 13.46 20.20
CA ILE A 22 14.55 14.58 20.27
C ILE A 22 14.95 15.41 21.50
N SER A 23 15.57 16.57 21.26
CA SER A 23 15.87 17.57 22.30
C SER A 23 14.57 18.14 22.88
N PHE A 24 14.26 17.84 24.12
CA PHE A 24 13.22 18.51 24.89
C PHE A 24 13.83 19.62 25.75
N SER A 25 13.60 20.89 25.39
CA SER A 25 13.89 22.03 26.23
C SER A 25 12.66 22.34 27.11
N ASN A 26 12.55 21.68 28.25
CA ASN A 26 11.91 22.16 29.49
C ASN A 26 12.19 21.18 30.63
N PRO A 27 12.65 21.64 31.79
CA PRO A 27 12.89 20.77 32.95
C PRO A 27 11.54 20.35 33.54
N LEU A 28 11.18 19.09 33.33
CA LEU A 28 10.05 18.47 34.00
C LEU A 28 10.53 17.76 35.27
N PRO A 29 9.70 17.67 36.34
CA PRO A 29 10.13 17.09 37.60
C PRO A 29 10.56 15.63 37.42
N SER A 30 11.72 15.33 37.92
CA SER A 30 12.47 14.09 37.77
C SER A 30 11.90 12.91 38.57
N ARG A 31 10.70 12.47 38.29
CA ARG A 31 10.22 11.20 38.84
C ARG A 31 9.50 10.43 37.74
N ALA A 32 10.17 9.42 37.21
CA ALA A 32 9.51 8.40 36.37
C ALA A 32 8.35 7.81 37.19
N ALA A 33 7.13 8.06 36.73
CA ALA A 33 5.94 7.47 37.31
C ALA A 33 5.52 6.25 36.49
N SER A 34 4.93 5.27 37.15
CA SER A 34 4.30 4.15 36.43
C SER A 34 2.78 4.23 36.62
N ILE A 35 2.06 3.97 35.54
CA ILE A 35 0.61 3.81 35.56
C ILE A 35 0.20 2.46 34.98
N ARG A 36 -1.03 2.04 35.25
CA ARG A 36 -1.66 0.93 34.52
C ARG A 36 -2.73 1.45 33.57
N LEU A 37 -2.72 0.97 32.35
CA LEU A 37 -3.80 1.21 31.39
C LEU A 37 -5.06 0.45 31.82
N ARG A 38 -6.18 0.70 31.16
CA ARG A 38 -7.47 0.03 31.46
C ARG A 38 -7.42 -1.48 31.20
N ASP A 39 -6.56 -1.95 30.30
CA ASP A 39 -6.33 -3.36 30.01
C ASP A 39 -5.32 -4.03 30.97
N GLY A 40 -4.81 -3.31 31.96
CA GLY A 40 -3.83 -3.79 32.93
C GLY A 40 -2.36 -3.58 32.51
N THR A 41 -2.10 -3.14 31.27
CA THR A 41 -0.74 -2.89 30.77
C THR A 41 -0.03 -1.84 31.61
N ARG A 42 1.22 -2.12 32.00
CA ARG A 42 2.08 -1.17 32.74
C ARG A 42 2.78 -0.23 31.79
N CYS A 43 2.71 1.06 32.09
CA CYS A 43 3.44 2.10 31.38
C CYS A 43 4.38 2.84 32.32
N GLU A 44 5.55 3.20 31.83
CA GLU A 44 6.56 4.01 32.51
C GLU A 44 6.75 5.31 31.74
N GLY A 45 6.82 6.44 32.47
CA GLY A 45 6.94 7.73 31.79
C GLY A 45 6.66 8.91 32.70
N GLN A 46 6.22 10.01 32.12
CA GLN A 46 5.88 11.25 32.81
C GLN A 46 4.36 11.40 32.84
N PHE A 47 3.77 11.21 34.01
CA PHE A 47 2.32 11.18 34.19
C PHE A 47 1.85 12.15 35.28
N GLN A 48 0.68 12.75 35.05
CA GLN A 48 -0.15 13.42 36.04
C GLN A 48 -1.48 12.67 36.13
N GLY A 49 -1.66 11.87 37.16
CA GLY A 49 -2.76 10.89 37.23
C GLY A 49 -2.64 9.88 36.07
N LEU A 50 -3.70 9.73 35.30
CA LEU A 50 -3.77 8.82 34.14
C LEU A 50 -3.43 9.50 32.80
N ASN A 51 -2.85 10.72 32.83
CA ASN A 51 -2.54 11.50 31.63
C ASN A 51 -1.03 11.76 31.55
N GLY A 52 -0.46 11.66 30.36
CA GLY A 52 0.97 11.93 30.15
C GLY A 52 1.54 11.28 28.91
N ARG A 53 2.84 11.05 28.94
CA ARG A 53 3.59 10.33 27.89
C ARG A 53 4.41 9.22 28.50
N GLY A 54 4.41 8.07 27.86
CA GLY A 54 5.18 6.93 28.37
C GLY A 54 5.38 5.82 27.34
N LEU A 55 6.13 4.81 27.82
CA LEU A 55 6.36 3.55 27.14
C LEU A 55 5.52 2.49 27.86
N CYS A 56 4.65 1.83 27.13
CA CYS A 56 3.81 0.74 27.56
C CYS A 56 4.23 -0.54 26.88
N VAL A 57 4.65 -1.56 27.63
CA VAL A 57 5.02 -2.86 27.11
C VAL A 57 3.86 -3.82 27.33
N TYR A 58 3.36 -4.40 26.27
CA TYR A 58 2.29 -5.40 26.30
C TYR A 58 2.93 -6.77 26.54
N SER A 59 2.75 -7.31 27.75
CA SER A 59 3.30 -8.62 28.08
C SER A 59 2.69 -9.70 27.16
N GLN A 60 3.54 -10.50 26.55
CA GLN A 60 3.16 -11.78 25.97
C GLN A 60 2.59 -12.61 27.11
N GLY A 61 1.33 -13.02 27.01
CA GLY A 61 0.69 -13.77 28.07
C GLY A 61 1.46 -15.04 28.42
N GLU A 62 2.23 -15.01 29.51
CA GLU A 62 2.61 -16.23 30.17
C GLU A 62 1.33 -16.93 30.64
N SER A 63 1.24 -18.22 30.34
CA SER A 63 0.14 -19.08 30.75
C SER A 63 -0.01 -18.99 32.27
N GLY A 64 -1.02 -18.19 32.74
CA GLY A 64 -1.32 -18.06 34.16
C GLY A 64 -1.53 -16.64 34.70
N SER A 65 -1.14 -15.56 34.00
CA SER A 65 -1.43 -14.20 34.43
C SER A 65 -2.59 -13.61 33.62
N GLN A 66 -3.60 -13.06 34.32
CA GLN A 66 -4.70 -12.27 33.73
C GLN A 66 -4.19 -10.88 33.27
N GLY A 67 -3.22 -10.87 32.36
CA GLY A 67 -2.85 -9.70 31.59
C GLY A 67 -3.42 -9.87 30.18
N ALA A 68 -3.87 -8.80 29.53
CA ALA A 68 -4.56 -8.79 28.25
C ALA A 68 -3.95 -9.77 27.24
N SER A 69 -4.40 -11.02 27.28
CA SER A 69 -4.01 -12.06 26.34
C SER A 69 -4.61 -11.69 24.98
N GLY A 70 -3.76 -11.35 23.98
CA GLY A 70 -4.16 -11.11 22.61
C GLY A 70 -3.93 -9.70 22.09
N SER A 71 -3.16 -8.86 22.77
CA SER A 71 -2.70 -7.59 22.17
C SER A 71 -1.86 -7.89 20.94
N PRO A 72 -2.12 -7.28 19.78
CA PRO A 72 -1.27 -7.44 18.60
C PRO A 72 0.03 -6.64 18.71
N TYR A 73 0.22 -5.89 19.81
CA TYR A 73 1.33 -4.97 20.02
C TYR A 73 2.38 -5.55 20.94
N ASP A 74 3.66 -5.27 20.65
CA ASP A 74 4.77 -5.47 21.59
C ASP A 74 4.87 -4.29 22.55
N TYR A 75 4.85 -3.07 22.03
CA TYR A 75 4.83 -1.87 22.85
C TYR A 75 4.16 -0.68 22.17
N TYR A 76 3.75 0.28 22.99
CA TYR A 76 3.31 1.61 22.61
C TYR A 76 4.22 2.66 23.27
N LYS A 77 4.63 3.68 22.52
CA LYS A 77 5.32 4.85 23.03
C LYS A 77 4.61 6.12 22.55
N GLY A 78 4.03 6.88 23.48
CA GLY A 78 3.27 8.06 23.05
C GLY A 78 2.42 8.70 24.14
N GLU A 79 1.45 9.46 23.70
CA GLU A 79 0.51 10.17 24.57
C GLU A 79 -0.55 9.21 25.13
N ILE A 80 -0.84 9.38 26.41
CA ILE A 80 -1.88 8.64 27.15
C ILE A 80 -2.82 9.63 27.77
N ARG A 81 -4.12 9.44 27.59
CA ARG A 81 -5.18 10.24 28.19
C ARG A 81 -6.20 9.33 28.86
N ASN A 82 -6.51 9.62 30.11
CA ASN A 82 -7.44 8.83 30.94
C ASN A 82 -7.08 7.31 30.95
N GLY A 83 -5.79 7.00 31.00
CA GLY A 83 -5.28 5.62 31.01
C GLY A 83 -5.48 4.85 29.69
N VAL A 84 -5.55 5.56 28.55
CA VAL A 84 -5.67 4.95 27.23
C VAL A 84 -4.72 5.67 26.26
N PRO A 85 -3.99 4.97 25.38
CA PRO A 85 -3.25 5.59 24.27
C PRO A 85 -4.14 6.53 23.48
N ASN A 86 -3.76 7.83 23.41
CA ASN A 86 -4.58 8.85 22.74
C ASN A 86 -3.75 10.09 22.44
N GLY A 87 -3.69 10.49 21.19
CA GLY A 87 -2.84 11.60 20.71
C GLY A 87 -1.81 11.12 19.70
N GLY A 88 -0.57 11.58 19.80
CA GLY A 88 0.52 11.09 18.96
C GLY A 88 1.26 9.90 19.59
N GLY A 89 1.60 8.90 18.78
CA GLY A 89 2.33 7.76 19.30
C GLY A 89 2.87 6.79 18.25
N LEU A 90 3.72 5.91 18.75
CA LEU A 90 4.34 4.82 18.03
C LEU A 90 3.81 3.49 18.59
N PHE A 91 3.25 2.65 17.74
CA PHE A 91 2.99 1.23 18.03
C PHE A 91 4.02 0.38 17.31
N VAL A 92 4.56 -0.60 18.00
CA VAL A 92 5.31 -1.71 17.41
C VAL A 92 4.48 -2.98 17.62
N TYR A 93 4.28 -3.69 16.52
CA TYR A 93 3.46 -4.90 16.47
C TYR A 93 4.33 -6.14 16.64
N GLN A 94 3.75 -7.23 17.09
CA GLN A 94 4.43 -8.53 17.27
C GLN A 94 5.03 -9.12 15.97
N ASN A 95 4.57 -8.63 14.82
CA ASN A 95 5.07 -9.04 13.49
C ASN A 95 6.12 -8.05 12.94
N ASP A 96 6.72 -7.21 13.79
CA ASP A 96 7.69 -6.17 13.45
C ASP A 96 7.13 -5.01 12.60
N ASP A 97 5.82 -4.97 12.33
CA ASP A 97 5.21 -3.78 11.76
C ASP A 97 5.29 -2.62 12.76
N ARG A 98 5.40 -1.40 12.26
CA ARG A 98 5.41 -0.18 13.07
C ARG A 98 4.38 0.80 12.54
N TYR A 99 3.71 1.47 13.44
CA TYR A 99 2.84 2.60 13.14
C TYR A 99 3.29 3.82 13.92
N GLU A 100 3.46 4.94 13.24
CA GLU A 100 3.70 6.25 13.87
C GLU A 100 2.66 7.24 13.37
N GLY A 101 1.93 7.86 14.31
CA GLY A 101 0.88 8.80 13.93
C GLY A 101 -0.14 9.05 15.01
N GLN A 102 -1.33 9.46 14.58
CA GLN A 102 -2.46 9.75 15.44
C GLN A 102 -3.09 8.47 15.98
N VAL A 103 -3.38 8.49 17.26
CA VAL A 103 -3.97 7.39 18.02
C VAL A 103 -5.24 7.89 18.71
N SER A 104 -6.27 7.10 18.71
CA SER A 104 -7.51 7.37 19.45
C SER A 104 -8.04 6.09 20.07
N ASN A 105 -8.36 6.16 21.37
CA ASN A 105 -8.91 5.02 22.13
C ASN A 105 -8.10 3.72 22.00
N GLY A 106 -6.76 3.84 22.09
CA GLY A 106 -5.85 2.69 22.06
C GLY A 106 -5.53 2.11 20.69
N VAL A 107 -6.04 2.70 19.61
CA VAL A 107 -5.79 2.20 18.24
C VAL A 107 -5.32 3.31 17.29
N PRO A 108 -4.48 3.01 16.28
CA PRO A 108 -4.18 3.92 15.19
C PRO A 108 -5.45 4.49 14.57
N ASN A 109 -5.59 5.81 14.56
CA ASN A 109 -6.78 6.48 14.00
C ASN A 109 -6.47 7.96 13.69
N GLY A 110 -6.64 8.37 12.44
CA GLY A 110 -6.31 9.70 11.96
C GLY A 110 -5.28 9.66 10.85
N ARG A 111 -4.20 10.43 10.94
CA ARG A 111 -3.09 10.38 9.97
C ARG A 111 -1.88 9.71 10.59
N GLY A 112 -1.19 8.90 9.79
CA GLY A 112 0.02 8.25 10.23
C GLY A 112 0.75 7.50 9.13
N MET A 113 1.82 6.85 9.55
CA MET A 113 2.70 6.08 8.72
C MET A 113 2.78 4.64 9.28
N PHE A 114 2.61 3.66 8.41
CA PHE A 114 2.99 2.28 8.67
C PHE A 114 4.32 1.97 7.97
N LEU A 115 5.22 1.36 8.70
CA LEU A 115 6.37 0.66 8.16
C LEU A 115 6.14 -0.84 8.41
N PHE A 116 5.97 -1.59 7.34
CA PHE A 116 5.73 -3.02 7.40
C PHE A 116 7.04 -3.81 7.50
N ALA A 117 7.01 -4.98 8.12
CA ALA A 117 8.16 -5.87 8.27
C ALA A 117 8.85 -6.23 6.94
N ASN A 118 8.11 -6.21 5.84
CA ASN A 118 8.64 -6.43 4.49
C ASN A 118 9.27 -5.17 3.86
N ASN A 119 9.53 -4.10 4.64
CA ASN A 119 10.03 -2.80 4.19
C ASN A 119 9.09 -2.01 3.25
N SER A 120 7.84 -2.42 3.10
CA SER A 120 6.85 -1.57 2.48
C SER A 120 6.40 -0.48 3.45
N ARG A 121 6.00 0.67 2.93
CA ARG A 121 5.56 1.82 3.73
C ARG A 121 4.20 2.30 3.24
N TYR A 122 3.33 2.67 4.17
CA TYR A 122 2.12 3.44 3.89
C TYR A 122 2.18 4.77 4.63
N GLU A 123 1.73 5.84 3.98
CA GLU A 123 1.56 7.15 4.60
C GLU A 123 0.22 7.73 4.17
N GLY A 124 -0.63 8.06 5.14
CA GLY A 124 -1.97 8.55 4.81
C GLY A 124 -2.97 8.46 5.95
N ALA A 125 -4.24 8.42 5.56
CA ALA A 125 -5.35 8.28 6.49
C ALA A 125 -5.44 6.85 7.03
N VAL A 126 -5.68 6.73 8.33
CA VAL A 126 -5.79 5.48 9.07
C VAL A 126 -7.10 5.49 9.85
N ARG A 127 -7.80 4.39 9.87
CA ARG A 127 -9.03 4.21 10.64
C ARG A 127 -9.06 2.81 11.25
N ASN A 128 -9.31 2.77 12.58
CA ASN A 128 -9.41 1.53 13.34
C ASN A 128 -8.21 0.58 13.10
N GLY A 129 -6.99 1.13 13.17
CA GLY A 129 -5.75 0.37 13.00
C GLY A 129 -5.36 0.00 11.57
N LEU A 130 -6.12 0.39 10.56
CA LEU A 130 -5.85 0.03 9.17
C LEU A 130 -5.74 1.27 8.26
N PRO A 131 -4.88 1.26 7.24
CA PRO A 131 -4.92 2.22 6.14
C PRO A 131 -6.33 2.34 5.56
N ASN A 132 -6.93 3.54 5.62
CA ASN A 132 -8.31 3.75 5.17
C ASN A 132 -8.57 5.22 4.87
N GLY A 133 -8.93 5.55 3.63
CA GLY A 133 -9.08 6.92 3.13
C GLY A 133 -8.14 7.18 1.95
N THR A 134 -7.37 8.25 1.99
CA THR A 134 -6.37 8.56 0.96
C THR A 134 -4.95 8.40 1.50
N GLY A 135 -4.05 7.88 0.67
CA GLY A 135 -2.67 7.69 1.09
C GLY A 135 -1.74 7.25 -0.03
N THR A 136 -0.51 7.01 0.37
CA THR A 136 0.58 6.53 -0.48
C THR A 136 1.12 5.23 0.06
N PHE A 137 1.16 4.19 -0.76
CA PHE A 137 1.99 3.01 -0.54
C PHE A 137 3.28 3.14 -1.34
N THR A 138 4.39 2.82 -0.70
CA THR A 138 5.67 2.54 -1.33
C THR A 138 5.99 1.09 -1.00
N PHE A 139 6.06 0.24 -2.01
CA PHE A 139 6.31 -1.19 -1.86
C PHE A 139 7.80 -1.48 -1.80
N SER A 140 8.19 -2.59 -1.18
CA SER A 140 9.59 -2.99 -1.03
C SER A 140 10.35 -3.18 -2.36
N ASN A 141 9.62 -3.46 -3.45
CA ASN A 141 10.18 -3.55 -4.81
C ASN A 141 10.34 -2.20 -5.51
N GLY A 142 10.00 -1.08 -4.86
CA GLY A 142 10.07 0.26 -5.40
C GLY A 142 8.81 0.74 -6.13
N ASP A 143 7.79 -0.11 -6.29
CA ASP A 143 6.50 0.33 -6.84
C ASP A 143 5.82 1.33 -5.90
N ARG A 144 5.00 2.23 -6.46
CA ARG A 144 4.32 3.26 -5.68
C ARG A 144 2.86 3.38 -6.08
N TYR A 145 1.97 3.42 -5.09
CA TYR A 145 0.56 3.72 -5.26
C TYR A 145 0.20 5.03 -4.54
N VAL A 146 -0.61 5.86 -5.18
CA VAL A 146 -1.20 7.07 -4.58
C VAL A 146 -2.67 7.08 -4.91
N GLY A 147 -3.53 7.13 -3.90
CA GLY A 147 -4.97 7.14 -4.17
C GLY A 147 -5.82 6.76 -2.96
N GLY A 148 -7.05 6.34 -3.26
CA GLY A 148 -7.98 5.82 -2.28
C GLY A 148 -7.54 4.47 -1.73
N VAL A 149 -7.72 4.26 -0.45
CA VAL A 149 -7.38 3.03 0.27
C VAL A 149 -8.57 2.62 1.12
N ARG A 150 -8.88 1.34 1.16
CA ARG A 150 -9.90 0.76 2.01
C ARG A 150 -9.38 -0.53 2.63
N ASN A 151 -9.40 -0.59 3.97
CA ASN A 151 -8.93 -1.75 4.73
C ASN A 151 -7.55 -2.27 4.28
N GLY A 152 -6.58 -1.33 4.12
CA GLY A 152 -5.21 -1.65 3.73
C GLY A 152 -4.99 -1.91 2.24
N GLN A 153 -6.02 -1.80 1.39
CA GLN A 153 -5.92 -2.11 -0.04
C GLN A 153 -6.28 -0.91 -0.92
N PRO A 154 -5.62 -0.70 -2.09
CA PRO A 154 -6.05 0.23 -3.10
C PRO A 154 -7.55 0.10 -3.42
N HIS A 155 -8.28 1.22 -3.39
CA HIS A 155 -9.72 1.24 -3.63
C HIS A 155 -10.17 2.60 -4.16
N GLY A 156 -11.13 2.61 -5.11
CA GLY A 156 -11.56 3.84 -5.76
C GLY A 156 -10.52 4.34 -6.76
N ARG A 157 -10.34 5.64 -6.89
CA ARG A 157 -9.39 6.22 -7.85
C ARG A 157 -7.98 6.30 -7.29
N GLY A 158 -6.99 5.99 -8.14
CA GLY A 158 -5.59 6.07 -7.78
C GLY A 158 -4.63 5.99 -8.96
N THR A 159 -3.36 6.18 -8.67
CA THR A 159 -2.25 6.03 -9.61
C THR A 159 -1.28 5.00 -9.06
N PHE A 160 -0.97 3.99 -9.85
CA PHE A 160 0.07 3.01 -9.57
C PHE A 160 1.23 3.22 -10.54
N ALA A 161 2.41 3.51 -10.01
CA ALA A 161 3.65 3.66 -10.74
C ALA A 161 4.53 2.45 -10.45
N PHE A 162 4.86 1.69 -11.48
CA PHE A 162 5.76 0.55 -11.42
C PHE A 162 7.20 0.99 -11.56
N VAL A 163 8.10 0.38 -10.84
CA VAL A 163 9.56 0.66 -10.90
C VAL A 163 10.12 0.48 -12.32
N ILE A 164 9.50 -0.38 -13.14
CA ILE A 164 9.85 -0.60 -14.56
C ILE A 164 9.43 0.54 -15.49
N GLY A 165 8.91 1.66 -14.95
CA GLY A 165 8.51 2.84 -15.71
C GLY A 165 7.09 2.80 -16.30
N GLN A 166 6.33 1.74 -16.04
CA GLN A 166 4.91 1.68 -16.38
C GLN A 166 4.07 2.43 -15.35
N ARG A 167 2.94 3.04 -15.77
CA ARG A 167 2.02 3.73 -14.85
C ARG A 167 0.57 3.50 -15.24
N TYR A 168 -0.25 3.17 -14.26
CA TYR A 168 -1.70 3.12 -14.39
C TYR A 168 -2.34 4.21 -13.54
N THR A 169 -3.30 4.92 -14.11
CA THR A 169 -4.16 5.88 -13.40
C THR A 169 -5.60 5.53 -13.71
N GLY A 170 -6.39 5.20 -12.69
CA GLY A 170 -7.76 4.74 -12.91
C GLY A 170 -8.39 4.19 -11.65
N GLU A 171 -9.35 3.31 -11.85
CA GLU A 171 -10.17 2.72 -10.80
C GLU A 171 -9.58 1.42 -10.26
N PHE A 172 -9.70 1.25 -8.93
CA PHE A 172 -9.26 0.09 -8.19
C PHE A 172 -10.40 -0.47 -7.33
N TYR A 173 -10.46 -1.77 -7.21
CA TYR A 173 -11.35 -2.47 -6.31
C TYR A 173 -10.62 -3.59 -5.59
N LEU A 174 -10.60 -3.54 -4.25
CA LEU A 174 -9.91 -4.53 -3.39
C LEU A 174 -8.49 -4.88 -3.85
N GLY A 175 -7.66 -3.86 -4.07
CA GLY A 175 -6.26 -4.00 -4.45
C GLY A 175 -6.02 -4.30 -5.93
N GLN A 176 -7.05 -4.47 -6.74
CA GLN A 176 -6.93 -4.78 -8.16
C GLN A 176 -7.40 -3.64 -9.04
N VAL A 177 -6.82 -3.52 -10.22
CA VAL A 177 -7.34 -2.66 -11.28
C VAL A 177 -8.73 -3.15 -11.67
N ASN A 178 -9.72 -2.27 -11.60
CA ASN A 178 -11.09 -2.63 -11.96
C ASN A 178 -11.88 -1.36 -12.32
N GLY A 179 -12.11 -1.17 -13.61
CA GLY A 179 -12.87 -0.04 -14.15
C GLY A 179 -12.09 0.78 -15.17
N ASN A 180 -12.48 2.03 -15.34
CA ASN A 180 -11.91 2.92 -16.32
C ASN A 180 -10.54 3.45 -15.89
N GLY A 181 -9.62 3.54 -16.86
CA GLY A 181 -8.29 4.05 -16.57
C GLY A 181 -7.43 4.26 -17.80
N VAL A 182 -6.23 4.71 -17.51
CA VAL A 182 -5.16 4.96 -18.47
C VAL A 182 -3.92 4.21 -18.03
N LEU A 183 -3.44 3.34 -18.89
CA LEU A 183 -2.16 2.65 -18.75
C LEU A 183 -1.14 3.31 -19.67
N ILE A 184 -0.02 3.72 -19.13
CA ILE A 184 1.13 4.22 -19.90
C ILE A 184 2.27 3.22 -19.71
N HIS A 185 2.71 2.65 -20.81
CA HIS A 185 3.85 1.75 -20.82
C HIS A 185 5.18 2.52 -20.79
N SER A 186 6.25 1.87 -20.35
CA SER A 186 7.59 2.47 -20.29
C SER A 186 8.11 2.96 -21.66
N ASN A 187 7.63 2.39 -22.77
CA ASN A 187 7.93 2.81 -24.14
C ASN A 187 7.01 3.93 -24.67
N GLY A 188 6.18 4.54 -23.82
CA GLY A 188 5.32 5.66 -24.16
C GLY A 188 3.96 5.30 -24.79
N ILE A 189 3.67 4.02 -25.02
CA ILE A 189 2.33 3.61 -25.50
C ILE A 189 1.33 3.92 -24.40
N ARG A 190 0.23 4.63 -24.76
CA ARG A 190 -0.84 5.03 -23.85
C ARG A 190 -2.12 4.31 -24.24
N CYS A 191 -2.62 3.46 -23.34
CA CYS A 191 -3.89 2.75 -23.51
C CYS A 191 -4.93 3.30 -22.55
N GLN A 192 -6.07 3.70 -23.07
CA GLN A 192 -7.22 4.18 -22.28
C GLN A 192 -8.41 3.27 -22.54
N GLY A 193 -9.07 2.84 -21.47
CA GLY A 193 -10.22 1.94 -21.59
C GLY A 193 -10.69 1.42 -20.26
N THR A 194 -11.43 0.32 -20.31
CA THR A 194 -11.89 -0.41 -19.13
C THR A 194 -11.02 -1.62 -18.93
N PHE A 195 -10.41 -1.72 -17.74
CA PHE A 195 -9.49 -2.79 -17.39
C PHE A 195 -10.04 -3.60 -16.22
N TYR A 196 -9.76 -4.88 -16.23
CA TYR A 196 -10.08 -5.82 -15.16
C TYR A 196 -8.80 -6.55 -14.75
N SER A 197 -8.63 -6.81 -13.47
CA SER A 197 -7.49 -7.51 -12.89
C SER A 197 -6.12 -6.82 -13.03
N SER A 198 -5.16 -7.28 -12.26
CA SER A 198 -3.77 -6.81 -12.27
C SER A 198 -3.02 -7.04 -13.60
N ASN A 199 -3.61 -7.82 -14.51
CA ASN A 199 -3.03 -8.11 -15.83
C ASN A 199 -3.48 -7.11 -16.90
N PHE A 200 -4.15 -6.01 -16.54
CA PHE A 200 -4.65 -5.02 -17.50
C PHE A 200 -5.39 -5.66 -18.69
N THR A 201 -6.19 -6.67 -18.39
CA THR A 201 -7.09 -7.29 -19.36
C THR A 201 -8.33 -6.42 -19.49
N GLY A 202 -8.82 -6.21 -20.72
CA GLY A 202 -10.00 -5.38 -20.94
C GLY A 202 -10.20 -4.97 -22.39
N LYS A 203 -10.81 -3.81 -22.57
CA LYS A 203 -11.01 -3.19 -23.89
C LYS A 203 -10.65 -1.71 -23.86
N GLY A 204 -10.00 -1.25 -24.91
CA GLY A 204 -9.60 0.15 -24.95
C GLY A 204 -8.97 0.57 -26.26
N THR A 205 -8.52 1.83 -26.25
CA THR A 205 -7.75 2.43 -27.35
C THR A 205 -6.34 2.72 -26.88
N CYS A 206 -5.35 2.19 -27.60
CA CYS A 206 -3.94 2.49 -27.42
C CYS A 206 -3.45 3.44 -28.48
N THR A 207 -2.75 4.49 -28.08
CA THR A 207 -2.03 5.42 -28.97
C THR A 207 -0.53 5.15 -28.85
N TYR A 208 0.14 5.17 -29.99
CA TYR A 208 1.57 4.89 -30.07
C TYR A 208 2.36 6.20 -30.20
N PRO A 209 3.55 6.29 -29.60
CA PRO A 209 4.40 7.48 -29.72
C PRO A 209 4.91 7.65 -31.15
N PRO A 210 5.34 8.88 -31.53
CA PRO A 210 5.97 9.13 -32.82
C PRO A 210 7.14 8.18 -33.11
N GLY A 211 7.38 7.86 -34.39
CA GLY A 211 8.45 6.94 -34.82
C GLY A 211 8.03 5.47 -34.88
N GLN A 212 6.83 5.14 -34.40
CA GLN A 212 6.26 3.80 -34.58
C GLN A 212 5.48 3.72 -35.91
N PRO A 213 5.39 2.54 -36.54
CA PRO A 213 4.58 2.37 -37.76
C PRO A 213 3.08 2.42 -37.49
N TYR A 214 2.68 2.39 -36.22
CA TYR A 214 1.29 2.37 -35.77
C TYR A 214 0.89 3.73 -35.18
N ARG A 215 -0.32 4.17 -35.49
CA ARG A 215 -0.96 5.36 -34.92
C ARG A 215 -1.81 5.00 -33.69
N SER A 216 -2.69 4.02 -33.84
CA SER A 216 -3.58 3.59 -32.75
C SER A 216 -4.07 2.16 -32.94
N TYR A 217 -4.43 1.56 -31.84
CA TYR A 217 -5.17 0.30 -31.75
C TYR A 217 -6.45 0.51 -30.97
N THR A 218 -7.55 -0.11 -31.37
CA THR A 218 -8.80 -0.15 -30.59
C THR A 218 -9.30 -1.59 -30.58
N GLY A 219 -9.49 -2.16 -29.39
CA GLY A 219 -9.93 -3.56 -29.28
C GLY A 219 -9.68 -4.15 -27.89
N GLU A 220 -9.59 -5.48 -27.88
CA GLU A 220 -9.33 -6.27 -26.68
C GLU A 220 -7.85 -6.16 -26.28
N LEU A 221 -7.62 -6.12 -24.98
CA LEU A 221 -6.30 -5.97 -24.37
C LEU A 221 -6.04 -7.10 -23.37
N ARG A 222 -4.81 -7.59 -23.33
CA ARG A 222 -4.30 -8.49 -22.30
C ARG A 222 -2.87 -8.08 -21.96
N ASN A 223 -2.56 -8.00 -20.67
CA ASN A 223 -1.29 -7.43 -20.19
C ASN A 223 -1.03 -6.01 -20.75
N GLY A 224 -2.10 -5.24 -20.97
CA GLY A 224 -2.04 -3.91 -21.57
C GLY A 224 -1.60 -3.89 -23.05
N ARG A 225 -1.63 -5.02 -23.75
CA ARG A 225 -1.25 -5.16 -25.18
C ARG A 225 -2.43 -5.66 -26.00
N PRO A 226 -2.47 -5.32 -27.31
CA PRO A 226 -3.45 -5.87 -28.23
C PRO A 226 -3.54 -7.40 -28.14
N GLU A 227 -4.74 -7.91 -27.90
CA GLU A 227 -5.04 -9.34 -27.85
C GLU A 227 -6.49 -9.54 -28.31
N GLY A 228 -6.80 -10.70 -28.93
CA GLY A 228 -8.14 -10.96 -29.44
C GLY A 228 -8.54 -10.05 -30.60
N ARG A 229 -9.78 -9.59 -30.65
CA ARG A 229 -10.28 -8.80 -31.77
C ARG A 229 -10.03 -7.31 -31.62
N GLY A 230 -9.60 -6.67 -32.72
CA GLY A 230 -9.35 -5.23 -32.73
C GLY A 230 -9.08 -4.64 -34.11
N VAL A 231 -8.85 -3.33 -34.09
CA VAL A 231 -8.53 -2.52 -35.24
C VAL A 231 -7.21 -1.78 -34.99
N LEU A 232 -6.22 -2.01 -35.83
CA LEU A 232 -4.94 -1.29 -35.83
C LEU A 232 -4.96 -0.27 -36.99
N THR A 233 -4.64 0.98 -36.69
CA THR A 233 -4.48 2.05 -37.67
C THR A 233 -2.99 2.37 -37.79
N TYR A 234 -2.47 2.29 -38.99
CA TYR A 234 -1.10 2.64 -39.32
C TYR A 234 -0.92 4.16 -39.50
N THR A 235 0.32 4.62 -39.46
CA THR A 235 0.64 6.05 -39.66
C THR A 235 0.30 6.55 -41.06
N ASN A 236 0.32 5.67 -42.06
CA ASN A 236 -0.08 5.95 -43.46
C ASN A 236 -1.62 5.95 -43.67
N GLY A 237 -2.41 5.76 -42.60
CA GLY A 237 -3.87 5.72 -42.65
C GLY A 237 -4.49 4.35 -42.96
N GLN A 238 -3.68 3.36 -43.34
CA GLN A 238 -4.19 2.00 -43.55
C GLN A 238 -4.72 1.42 -42.22
N ARG A 239 -5.66 0.48 -42.33
CA ARG A 239 -6.26 -0.20 -41.18
C ARG A 239 -6.20 -1.70 -41.34
N TYR A 240 -5.89 -2.38 -40.26
CA TYR A 240 -6.05 -3.82 -40.13
C TYR A 240 -7.15 -4.10 -39.13
N THR A 241 -8.14 -4.90 -39.52
CA THR A 241 -9.22 -5.38 -38.63
C THR A 241 -9.12 -6.89 -38.56
N GLY A 242 -8.95 -7.44 -37.36
CA GLY A 242 -8.79 -8.89 -37.21
C GLY A 242 -8.37 -9.29 -35.80
N GLU A 243 -7.79 -10.49 -35.72
CA GLU A 243 -7.25 -11.01 -34.46
C GLU A 243 -5.84 -10.51 -34.19
N PHE A 244 -5.53 -10.38 -32.91
CA PHE A 244 -4.23 -9.99 -32.37
C PHE A 244 -3.74 -11.03 -31.36
N ARG A 245 -2.44 -11.28 -31.34
CA ARG A 245 -1.75 -12.12 -30.37
C ARG A 245 -0.46 -11.45 -29.94
N ALA A 246 -0.25 -11.36 -28.62
CA ALA A 246 0.96 -10.76 -28.04
C ALA A 246 1.31 -9.37 -28.60
N GLY A 247 0.31 -8.55 -28.90
CA GLY A 247 0.47 -7.19 -29.43
C GLY A 247 0.58 -7.08 -30.96
N GLN A 248 0.56 -8.17 -31.72
CA GLN A 248 0.74 -8.18 -33.17
C GLN A 248 -0.50 -8.67 -33.91
N PRO A 249 -0.78 -8.17 -35.15
CA PRO A 249 -1.79 -8.74 -36.02
C PRO A 249 -1.53 -10.24 -36.24
N PHE A 250 -2.56 -11.05 -35.99
CA PHE A 250 -2.49 -12.50 -36.23
C PHE A 250 -3.18 -12.84 -37.54
N ARG A 251 -2.42 -13.37 -38.49
CA ARG A 251 -2.95 -13.91 -39.76
C ARG A 251 -2.81 -15.44 -39.69
N PRO A 252 -3.91 -16.20 -39.64
CA PRO A 252 -3.83 -17.64 -39.79
C PRO A 252 -3.14 -17.98 -41.11
N GLN A 253 -2.14 -18.86 -41.07
CA GLN A 253 -1.57 -19.38 -42.30
C GLN A 253 -2.70 -20.18 -43.01
N SER A 254 -3.02 -19.84 -44.24
CA SER A 254 -3.88 -20.67 -45.07
C SER A 254 -3.19 -22.02 -45.24
N ARG A 255 -3.80 -23.08 -44.70
CA ARG A 255 -3.37 -24.44 -45.05
C ARG A 255 -3.53 -24.55 -46.57
N SER A 256 -2.41 -24.58 -47.31
CA SER A 256 -2.41 -25.05 -48.69
C SER A 256 -2.95 -26.48 -48.68
N ARG A 257 -4.14 -26.67 -49.20
CA ARG A 257 -4.63 -28.02 -49.51
C ARG A 257 -3.68 -28.56 -50.58
N GLN A 258 -2.87 -29.53 -50.21
CA GLN A 258 -2.23 -30.44 -51.14
C GLN A 258 -3.25 -31.46 -51.61
#